data_b00ac41a11d18f51c0b48cc884de63cb
#
_entry.id   b00ac41a11d18f51c0b48cc884de63cb
#
_cell.length_a   1.000
_cell.length_b   1.000
_cell.length_c   1.000
_cell.angle_alpha   90.00
_cell.angle_beta   90.00
_cell.angle_gamma   90.00
#
_symmetry.space_group_name_H-M   'P 1'
#
loop_
_entity.id
_entity.type
_entity.pdbx_description
1 polymer ?
#
loop_
_entity_poly.entity_id
_entity_poly.type
_entity_poly.pdbx_seq_one_letter_code
_entity_poly.pdbx_strand_id
1 'polypeptide(L)' 'MATEILLPKIGFSMNEGQIAEWLANDGDQVTEGQPLFSLESDKSTNEVESPASGKLRITGKVGETYEVGAVIGFID' A
#
# COMPACT_ATOMS: atom_id res chain seq x y z
N MET A 1 11.92 4.41 -14.13
CA MET A 1 11.09 3.18 -14.05
C MET A 1 10.22 3.21 -12.81
N ALA A 2 9.00 2.74 -12.91
CA ALA A 2 8.10 2.73 -11.77
C ALA A 2 8.41 1.57 -10.83
N THR A 3 8.34 1.82 -9.53
CA THR A 3 8.46 0.80 -8.50
C THR A 3 7.04 0.35 -8.14
N GLU A 4 6.77 -0.94 -8.25
CA GLU A 4 5.45 -1.45 -7.92
C GLU A 4 5.23 -1.48 -6.40
N ILE A 5 4.05 -1.06 -5.97
CA ILE A 5 3.66 -1.16 -4.57
C ILE A 5 2.80 -2.41 -4.46
N LEU A 6 3.33 -3.41 -3.76
CA LEU A 6 2.62 -4.68 -3.58
C LEU A 6 1.99 -4.73 -2.20
N LEU A 7 0.87 -5.43 -2.11
CA LEU A 7 0.23 -5.65 -0.83
C LEU A 7 1.11 -6.57 0.02
N PRO A 8 1.65 -6.11 1.15
CA PRO A 8 2.56 -6.91 1.95
C PRO A 8 1.82 -7.94 2.80
N LYS A 9 2.53 -9.00 3.14
CA LYS A 9 2.04 -9.99 4.08
C LYS A 9 2.46 -9.58 5.47
N ILE A 10 1.51 -9.19 6.30
CA ILE A 10 1.79 -8.70 7.65
C ILE A 10 1.71 -9.80 8.70
N GLY A 11 0.89 -10.81 8.48
CA GLY A 11 0.73 -11.92 9.41
C GLY A 11 0.90 -13.27 8.73
N PHE A 12 1.16 -14.31 9.53
CA PHE A 12 1.38 -15.66 9.00
C PHE A 12 0.22 -16.19 8.20
N SER A 13 -0.99 -15.91 8.66
CA SER A 13 -2.21 -16.45 8.05
C SER A 13 -2.84 -15.49 7.07
N MET A 14 -2.19 -14.37 6.79
CA MET A 14 -2.74 -13.36 5.91
C MET A 14 -2.61 -13.75 4.46
N ASN A 15 -3.73 -13.93 3.79
CA ASN A 15 -3.77 -14.19 2.35
C ASN A 15 -4.23 -12.97 1.58
N GLU A 16 -4.92 -12.04 2.25
CA GLU A 16 -5.47 -10.85 1.66
C GLU A 16 -5.57 -9.75 2.71
N GLY A 17 -5.74 -8.54 2.27
CA GLY A 17 -5.90 -7.40 3.16
C GLY A 17 -6.72 -6.32 2.49
N GLN A 18 -7.29 -5.44 3.30
CA GLN A 18 -8.10 -4.34 2.82
C GLN A 18 -7.34 -3.04 3.00
N ILE A 19 -7.37 -2.19 2.00
CA ILE A 19 -6.79 -0.85 2.13
C ILE A 19 -7.80 -0.01 2.90
N ALA A 20 -7.45 0.33 4.14
CA ALA A 20 -8.32 1.14 4.99
C ALA A 20 -8.28 2.61 4.61
N GLU A 21 -7.07 3.10 4.28
CA GLU A 21 -6.88 4.51 3.97
C GLU A 21 -5.55 4.71 3.26
N TRP A 22 -5.53 5.58 2.26
CA TRP A 22 -4.28 6.07 1.67
C TRP A 22 -3.85 7.32 2.42
N LEU A 23 -2.60 7.34 2.89
CA LEU A 23 -2.05 8.45 3.66
C LEU A 23 -1.43 9.52 2.77
N ALA A 24 -1.29 9.24 1.49
CA ALA A 24 -0.84 10.18 0.48
C ALA A 24 -1.80 10.12 -0.70
N ASN A 25 -1.84 11.17 -1.50
CA ASN A 25 -2.75 11.24 -2.65
C ASN A 25 -2.06 10.81 -3.93
N ASP A 26 -2.86 10.41 -4.91
CA ASP A 26 -2.37 10.10 -6.24
C ASP A 26 -1.69 11.34 -6.82
N GLY A 27 -0.46 11.17 -7.27
CA GLY A 27 0.33 12.27 -7.80
C GLY A 27 1.22 12.97 -6.79
N ASP A 28 1.12 12.61 -5.51
CA ASP A 28 1.95 13.21 -4.47
C ASP A 28 3.39 12.71 -4.55
N GLN A 29 4.32 13.59 -4.15
CA GLN A 29 5.70 13.20 -3.99
C GLN A 29 5.84 12.49 -2.64
N VAL A 30 6.37 11.28 -2.65
CA VAL A 30 6.59 10.50 -1.43
C VAL A 30 8.06 10.17 -1.27
N THR A 31 8.44 9.87 -0.03
CA THR A 31 9.82 9.54 0.32
C THR A 31 9.87 8.11 0.84
N GLU A 32 10.93 7.39 0.53
CA GLU A 32 11.13 6.04 1.05
C GLU A 32 11.04 6.05 2.58
N GLY A 33 10.26 5.10 3.12
CA GLY A 33 10.01 5.02 4.56
C GLY A 33 8.82 5.83 5.04
N GLN A 34 8.26 6.68 4.19
CA GLN A 34 7.07 7.45 4.54
C GLN A 34 5.85 6.55 4.55
N PRO A 35 4.98 6.63 5.56
CA PRO A 35 3.76 5.84 5.54
C PRO A 35 2.90 6.19 4.33
N LEU A 36 2.52 5.17 3.54
CA LEU A 36 1.72 5.35 2.33
C LEU A 36 0.25 5.06 2.52
N PHE A 37 -0.03 3.98 3.22
CA PHE A 37 -1.42 3.58 3.40
C PHE A 37 -1.57 2.73 4.65
N SER A 38 -2.80 2.63 5.13
CA SER A 38 -3.16 1.75 6.24
C SER A 38 -3.76 0.47 5.66
N LEU A 39 -3.21 -0.65 6.06
CA LEU A 39 -3.68 -1.97 5.65
C LEU A 39 -4.42 -2.60 6.81
N GLU A 40 -5.66 -2.98 6.55
CA GLU A 40 -6.49 -3.64 7.55
C GLU A 40 -6.51 -5.14 7.31
N SER A 41 -6.22 -5.89 8.37
CA SER A 41 -6.35 -7.34 8.37
C SER A 41 -7.34 -7.74 9.45
N ASP A 42 -7.63 -9.04 9.57
CA ASP A 42 -8.65 -9.54 10.49
C ASP A 42 -8.53 -9.03 11.93
N LYS A 43 -7.32 -8.81 12.40
CA LYS A 43 -7.09 -8.50 13.81
C LYS A 43 -6.40 -7.17 14.07
N SER A 44 -5.92 -6.49 13.04
CA SER A 44 -5.16 -5.28 13.24
C SER A 44 -5.13 -4.40 12.00
N THR A 45 -4.77 -3.14 12.23
CA THR A 45 -4.53 -2.18 11.16
C THR A 45 -3.07 -1.79 11.25
N ASN A 46 -2.35 -1.83 10.12
CA ASN A 46 -0.93 -1.51 10.06
C ASN A 46 -0.68 -0.48 8.98
N GLU A 47 0.26 0.43 9.24
CA GLU A 47 0.69 1.38 8.24
C GLU A 47 1.82 0.76 7.42
N VAL A 48 1.73 0.91 6.11
CA VAL A 48 2.74 0.40 5.18
C VAL A 48 3.55 1.55 4.64
N GLU A 49 4.86 1.42 4.72
CA GLU A 49 5.78 2.46 4.31
C GLU A 49 6.09 2.37 2.81
N SER A 50 6.49 3.51 2.24
CA SER A 50 6.86 3.58 0.85
C SER A 50 8.16 2.80 0.59
N PRO A 51 8.20 1.96 -0.44
CA PRO A 51 9.42 1.22 -0.81
C PRO A 51 10.45 2.07 -1.55
N ALA A 52 10.08 3.28 -1.96
CA ALA A 52 10.95 4.14 -2.74
C ALA A 52 10.51 5.59 -2.65
N SER A 53 11.35 6.48 -3.15
CA SER A 53 11.02 7.90 -3.24
C SER A 53 10.63 8.22 -4.68
N GLY A 54 9.61 9.05 -4.85
CA GLY A 54 9.16 9.45 -6.18
C GLY A 54 7.71 9.89 -6.15
N LYS A 55 7.10 9.89 -7.33
CA LYS A 55 5.71 10.31 -7.48
C LYS A 55 4.78 9.11 -7.33
N LEU A 56 3.83 9.23 -6.43
CA LEU A 56 2.88 8.16 -6.12
C LEU A 56 1.80 8.07 -7.18
N ARG A 57 1.54 6.85 -7.62
CA ARG A 57 0.40 6.52 -8.47
C ARG A 57 -0.43 5.46 -7.77
N ILE A 58 -1.69 5.76 -7.55
CA ILE A 58 -2.59 4.87 -6.82
C ILE A 58 -3.48 4.12 -7.81
N THR A 59 -3.44 2.80 -7.78
CA THR A 59 -4.33 1.96 -8.57
C THR A 59 -5.30 1.19 -7.69
N GLY A 60 -4.93 0.93 -6.42
CA GLY A 60 -5.80 0.27 -5.47
C GLY A 60 -6.78 1.25 -4.84
N LYS A 61 -7.97 0.76 -4.53
CA LYS A 61 -9.04 1.60 -3.97
C LYS A 61 -9.22 1.34 -2.48
N VAL A 62 -9.51 2.41 -1.76
CA VAL A 62 -9.85 2.32 -0.33
C VAL A 62 -11.13 1.51 -0.18
N GLY A 63 -11.13 0.62 0.81
CA GLY A 63 -12.28 -0.22 1.11
C GLY A 63 -12.33 -1.52 0.34
N GLU A 64 -11.45 -1.71 -0.63
CA GLU A 64 -11.40 -2.97 -1.38
C GLU A 64 -10.36 -3.92 -0.81
N THR A 65 -10.63 -5.19 -0.93
CA THR A 65 -9.75 -6.26 -0.47
C THR A 65 -8.90 -6.74 -1.62
N TYR A 66 -7.60 -6.87 -1.37
CA TYR A 66 -6.64 -7.36 -2.36
C TYR A 66 -5.86 -8.54 -1.81
N GLU A 67 -5.40 -9.40 -2.69
CA GLU A 67 -4.55 -10.52 -2.29
C GLU A 67 -3.13 -10.04 -2.00
N VAL A 68 -2.44 -10.75 -1.13
CA VAL A 68 -1.03 -10.49 -0.86
C VAL A 68 -0.25 -10.64 -2.16
N GLY A 69 0.57 -9.64 -2.47
CA GLY A 69 1.32 -9.60 -3.71
C GLY A 69 0.64 -8.86 -4.85
N ALA A 70 -0.62 -8.43 -4.65
CA ALA A 70 -1.32 -7.64 -5.67
C ALA A 70 -0.68 -6.26 -5.81
N VAL A 71 -0.60 -5.78 -7.04
CA VAL A 71 -0.09 -4.43 -7.31
C VAL A 71 -1.21 -3.43 -7.00
N ILE A 72 -0.94 -2.53 -6.05
CA ILE A 72 -1.92 -1.55 -5.60
C ILE A 72 -1.51 -0.12 -5.93
N GLY A 73 -0.33 0.06 -6.49
CA GLY A 73 0.14 1.36 -6.90
C GLY A 73 1.55 1.29 -7.45
N PHE A 74 2.07 2.45 -7.81
CA PHE A 74 3.41 2.60 -8.36
C PHE A 74 4.06 3.87 -7.83
N ILE A 75 5.39 3.87 -7.80
CA ILE A 75 6.17 5.07 -7.49
C ILE A 75 7.09 5.31 -8.67
N ASP A 76 6.91 6.44 -9.33
CA ASP A 76 7.71 6.82 -10.51
C ASP A 76 8.93 7.65 -10.14
#